data_be367c00821694839cdfc67fa662fc78
#
_entry.id   be367c00821694839cdfc67fa662fc78
#
_cell.length_a   1.000
_cell.length_b   1.000
_cell.length_c   1.000
_cell.angle_alpha   90.00
_cell.angle_beta   90.00
_cell.angle_gamma   90.00
#
_symmetry.space_group_name_H-M   'P 1'
#
loop_
_entity.id
_entity.type
_entity.pdbx_description
1 polymer ?
#
loop_
_entity_poly.entity_id
_entity_poly.type
_entity_poly.pdbx_seq_one_letter_code
_entity_poly.pdbx_strand_id
1 'polypeptide(L)'
;TYPPMGKLYWIRSLPKKQPDLPKLIRKAILKNCYRMLHEPGPVPWVGINAFRHLGNKIPKFPQKYGVRQAALHLGQLVRMMEEIGTGGAGFRFLYAAFLQEAAAITGITALNDFSERLTAIGDEWRMFAAEAARVCKRRSAANVDYQTIGDHLKTIGDREKQFFTDLEKLIKKSR
;
A
#
# COMPACT_ATOMS: atom_id res chain seq x y z
N THR A 1 14.36 -12.12 28.68
CA THR A 1 14.78 -11.37 27.48
C THR A 1 15.74 -12.25 26.70
N TYR A 2 15.32 -12.78 25.57
CA TYR A 2 16.22 -13.46 24.65
C TYR A 2 17.18 -12.41 24.06
N PRO A 3 18.50 -12.61 24.13
CA PRO A 3 19.42 -11.75 23.43
C PRO A 3 19.12 -11.79 21.93
N PRO A 4 19.19 -10.65 21.23
CA PRO A 4 19.00 -10.65 19.80
C PRO A 4 20.04 -11.56 19.17
N MET A 5 19.61 -12.67 18.56
CA MET A 5 20.46 -13.55 17.78
C MET A 5 20.82 -12.85 16.46
N GLY A 6 21.48 -11.70 16.56
CA GLY A 6 21.88 -10.89 15.43
C GLY A 6 22.94 -11.64 14.61
N LYS A 7 22.64 -11.85 13.33
CA LYS A 7 23.67 -12.27 12.37
C LYS A 7 24.35 -11.03 11.86
N LEU A 8 25.66 -10.96 11.99
CA LEU A 8 26.45 -9.90 11.37
C LEU A 8 26.76 -10.29 9.92
N TYR A 9 26.39 -9.44 8.98
CA TYR A 9 26.70 -9.60 7.57
C TYR A 9 27.65 -8.49 7.13
N TRP A 10 28.66 -8.84 6.33
CA TRP A 10 29.52 -7.86 5.67
C TRP A 10 29.74 -8.26 4.21
N ILE A 11 29.90 -7.26 3.37
CA ILE A 11 30.18 -7.47 1.94
C ILE A 11 31.68 -7.69 1.79
N ARG A 12 32.10 -8.88 1.35
CA ARG A 12 33.50 -9.21 1.07
C ARG A 12 33.93 -8.77 -0.33
N SER A 13 33.02 -8.82 -1.28
CA SER A 13 33.30 -8.42 -2.66
C SER A 13 32.01 -8.00 -3.35
N LEU A 14 32.14 -7.07 -4.29
CA LEU A 14 31.06 -6.70 -5.18
C LEU A 14 31.21 -7.47 -6.50
N PRO A 15 30.11 -7.86 -7.16
CA PRO A 15 30.18 -8.47 -8.47
C PRO A 15 30.81 -7.50 -9.47
N LYS A 16 31.75 -7.99 -10.29
CA LYS A 16 32.44 -7.18 -11.30
C LYS A 16 31.50 -6.70 -12.42
N LYS A 17 30.40 -7.42 -12.66
CA LYS A 17 29.43 -7.08 -13.69
C LYS A 17 28.33 -6.23 -13.08
N GLN A 18 28.12 -5.05 -13.62
CA GLN A 18 26.99 -4.21 -13.25
C GLN A 18 25.67 -4.87 -13.70
N PRO A 19 24.63 -4.84 -12.86
CA PRO A 19 23.34 -5.37 -13.21
C PRO A 19 22.67 -4.53 -14.33
N ASP A 20 21.89 -5.18 -15.19
CA ASP A 20 21.00 -4.53 -16.14
C ASP A 20 19.82 -3.91 -15.38
N LEU A 21 19.98 -2.64 -14.96
CA LEU A 21 18.98 -1.93 -14.15
C LEU A 21 17.62 -1.83 -14.85
N PRO A 22 17.52 -1.45 -16.14
CA PRO A 22 16.24 -1.41 -16.84
C PRO A 22 15.48 -2.73 -16.76
N LYS A 23 16.15 -3.85 -16.97
CA LYS A 23 15.56 -5.19 -16.89
C LYS A 23 15.11 -5.54 -15.46
N LEU A 24 15.94 -5.21 -14.47
CA LEU A 24 15.60 -5.46 -13.07
C LEU A 24 14.42 -4.62 -12.59
N ILE A 25 14.35 -3.36 -12.98
CA ILE A 25 13.23 -2.45 -12.67
C ILE A 25 11.93 -3.01 -13.24
N ARG A 26 11.90 -3.36 -14.52
CA ARG A 26 10.72 -3.97 -15.16
C ARG A 26 10.27 -5.23 -14.41
N LYS A 27 11.22 -6.11 -14.07
CA LYS A 27 10.94 -7.32 -13.30
C LYS A 27 10.38 -7.01 -11.90
N ALA A 28 10.92 -6.00 -11.23
CA ALA A 28 10.46 -5.57 -9.91
C ALA A 28 9.03 -5.03 -9.97
N ILE A 29 8.72 -4.16 -10.94
CA ILE A 29 7.37 -3.64 -11.14
C ILE A 29 6.37 -4.77 -11.42
N LEU A 30 6.68 -5.69 -12.35
CA LEU A 30 5.80 -6.83 -12.65
C LEU A 30 5.59 -7.73 -11.43
N LYS A 31 6.64 -7.98 -10.64
CA LYS A 31 6.53 -8.78 -9.42
C LYS A 31 5.63 -8.10 -8.37
N ASN A 32 5.71 -6.77 -8.28
CA ASN A 32 4.84 -6.01 -7.37
C ASN A 32 3.38 -6.04 -7.86
N CYS A 33 3.14 -5.79 -9.15
CA CYS A 33 1.80 -5.92 -9.74
C CYS A 33 1.21 -7.31 -9.50
N TYR A 34 2.00 -8.37 -9.73
CA TYR A 34 1.57 -9.74 -9.48
C TYR A 34 1.16 -9.96 -8.01
N ARG A 35 1.96 -9.48 -7.06
CA ARG A 35 1.65 -9.63 -5.63
C ARG A 35 0.40 -8.85 -5.20
N MET A 36 0.15 -7.71 -5.82
CA MET A 36 -1.01 -6.90 -5.51
C MET A 36 -2.30 -7.47 -6.13
N LEU A 37 -2.24 -8.00 -7.36
CA LEU A 37 -3.41 -8.42 -8.13
C LEU A 37 -3.75 -9.90 -7.99
N HIS A 38 -2.72 -10.76 -7.89
CA HIS A 38 -2.84 -12.22 -7.98
C HIS A 38 -2.33 -12.85 -6.70
N GLU A 39 -3.11 -12.82 -5.67
CA GLU A 39 -2.76 -13.34 -4.34
C GLU A 39 -1.91 -14.62 -4.39
N PRO A 40 -0.77 -14.64 -3.70
CA PRO A 40 -0.05 -15.89 -3.50
C PRO A 40 -0.81 -16.76 -2.48
N GLY A 41 -1.68 -17.65 -2.96
CA GLY A 41 -2.33 -18.68 -2.14
C GLY A 41 -3.76 -18.36 -1.65
N PRO A 42 -4.34 -19.20 -0.78
CA PRO A 42 -5.76 -19.19 -0.41
C PRO A 42 -6.14 -18.12 0.63
N VAL A 43 -5.35 -17.06 0.78
CA VAL A 43 -5.49 -16.08 1.86
C VAL A 43 -6.19 -14.81 1.35
N PRO A 44 -7.47 -14.55 1.68
CA PRO A 44 -8.25 -13.44 1.12
C PRO A 44 -7.84 -12.05 1.66
N TRP A 45 -6.87 -11.96 2.54
CA TRP A 45 -6.41 -10.73 3.19
C TRP A 45 -5.01 -10.28 2.75
N VAL A 46 -4.63 -10.61 1.51
CA VAL A 46 -3.37 -10.19 0.89
C VAL A 46 -3.67 -9.42 -0.40
N GLY A 47 -2.82 -8.45 -0.75
CA GLY A 47 -2.96 -7.65 -1.95
C GLY A 47 -4.24 -6.80 -1.95
N ILE A 48 -4.78 -6.56 -3.13
CA ILE A 48 -5.97 -5.70 -3.32
C ILE A 48 -7.24 -6.26 -2.64
N ASN A 49 -7.38 -7.57 -2.57
CA ASN A 49 -8.56 -8.19 -1.95
C ASN A 49 -8.63 -7.93 -0.44
N ALA A 50 -7.47 -7.70 0.21
CA ALA A 50 -7.42 -7.33 1.62
C ALA A 50 -8.23 -6.07 1.93
N PHE A 51 -8.26 -5.09 1.04
CA PHE A 51 -9.00 -3.84 1.26
C PHE A 51 -10.51 -4.07 1.27
N ARG A 52 -11.02 -4.84 0.33
CA ARG A 52 -12.44 -5.22 0.31
C ARG A 52 -12.81 -6.08 1.52
N HIS A 53 -11.96 -7.04 1.87
CA HIS A 53 -12.16 -7.90 3.03
C HIS A 53 -12.20 -7.09 4.34
N LEU A 54 -11.24 -6.21 4.54
CA LEU A 54 -11.17 -5.34 5.72
C LEU A 54 -12.30 -4.30 5.70
N GLY A 55 -12.59 -3.69 4.55
CA GLY A 55 -13.68 -2.74 4.38
C GLY A 55 -15.05 -3.31 4.78
N ASN A 56 -15.28 -4.61 4.52
CA ASN A 56 -16.49 -5.31 4.97
C ASN A 56 -16.50 -5.66 6.47
N LYS A 57 -15.32 -5.68 7.12
CA LYS A 57 -15.19 -6.00 8.54
C LYS A 57 -15.24 -4.78 9.44
N ILE A 58 -14.68 -3.65 9.01
CA ILE A 58 -14.61 -2.41 9.79
C ILE A 58 -15.99 -1.99 10.34
N PRO A 59 -17.10 -2.00 9.58
CA PRO A 59 -18.41 -1.65 10.08
C PRO A 59 -18.87 -2.51 11.27
N LYS A 60 -18.41 -3.74 11.35
CA LYS A 60 -18.77 -4.72 12.40
C LYS A 60 -17.89 -4.64 13.64
N PHE A 61 -16.83 -3.82 13.65
CA PHE A 61 -15.90 -3.74 14.76
C PHE A 61 -16.56 -3.36 16.09
N PRO A 62 -17.42 -2.32 16.17
CA PRO A 62 -18.06 -1.94 17.43
C PRO A 62 -18.92 -3.07 18.03
N GLN A 63 -19.63 -3.78 17.17
CA GLN A 63 -20.51 -4.89 17.56
C GLN A 63 -19.71 -6.11 18.04
N LYS A 64 -18.61 -6.40 17.32
CA LYS A 64 -17.80 -7.60 17.57
C LYS A 64 -16.85 -7.45 18.76
N TYR A 65 -16.27 -6.28 18.95
CA TYR A 65 -15.18 -6.05 19.89
C TYR A 65 -15.54 -5.06 21.01
N GLY A 66 -16.70 -4.42 20.93
CA GLY A 66 -17.05 -3.28 21.77
C GLY A 66 -16.37 -1.98 21.30
N VAL A 67 -16.96 -0.84 21.67
CA VAL A 67 -16.58 0.49 21.16
C VAL A 67 -15.11 0.83 21.43
N ARG A 68 -14.59 0.49 22.61
CA ARG A 68 -13.19 0.79 23.00
C ARG A 68 -12.19 0.01 22.15
N GLN A 69 -12.38 -1.30 21.99
CA GLN A 69 -11.47 -2.14 21.22
C GLN A 69 -11.59 -1.87 19.72
N ALA A 70 -12.78 -1.57 19.22
CA ALA A 70 -12.98 -1.14 17.84
C ALA A 70 -12.15 0.11 17.51
N ALA A 71 -12.14 1.11 18.39
CA ALA A 71 -11.32 2.31 18.24
C ALA A 71 -9.82 2.00 18.27
N LEU A 72 -9.38 1.08 19.14
CA LEU A 72 -7.97 0.66 19.19
C LEU A 72 -7.53 -0.06 17.89
N HIS A 73 -8.36 -0.97 17.36
CA HIS A 73 -8.06 -1.65 16.10
C HIS A 73 -7.98 -0.68 14.93
N LEU A 74 -8.92 0.26 14.82
CA LEU A 74 -8.90 1.28 13.78
C LEU A 74 -7.70 2.22 13.94
N GLY A 75 -7.40 2.63 15.17
CA GLY A 75 -6.22 3.46 15.49
C GLY A 75 -4.90 2.77 15.16
N GLN A 76 -4.79 1.45 15.39
CA GLN A 76 -3.63 0.67 15.00
C GLN A 76 -3.46 0.61 13.47
N LEU A 77 -4.55 0.50 12.72
CA LEU A 77 -4.52 0.56 11.26
C LEU A 77 -3.94 1.90 10.78
N VAL A 78 -4.44 3.02 11.31
CA VAL A 78 -3.92 4.37 11.01
C VAL A 78 -2.42 4.47 11.33
N ARG A 79 -2.03 4.01 12.52
CA ARG A 79 -0.64 4.03 12.96
C ARG A 79 0.28 3.24 12.02
N MET A 80 -0.14 2.05 11.60
CA MET A 80 0.64 1.24 10.67
C MET A 80 0.80 1.89 9.29
N MET A 81 -0.18 2.66 8.85
CA MET A 81 -0.14 3.35 7.56
C MET A 81 0.70 4.63 7.58
N GLU A 82 0.62 5.39 8.66
CA GLU A 82 1.19 6.74 8.70
C GLU A 82 2.49 6.85 9.50
N GLU A 83 2.65 6.05 10.57
CA GLU A 83 3.73 6.27 11.54
C GLU A 83 4.84 5.21 11.48
N ILE A 84 4.53 3.96 11.15
CA ILE A 84 5.50 2.86 11.26
C ILE A 84 6.31 2.72 9.98
N GLY A 85 7.27 3.63 9.79
CA GLY A 85 8.33 3.52 8.77
C GLY A 85 7.88 3.60 7.32
N THR A 86 6.62 4.02 7.05
CA THR A 86 6.04 4.02 5.71
C THR A 86 6.24 5.33 4.94
N GLY A 87 6.64 6.40 5.62
CA GLY A 87 6.65 7.74 5.03
C GLY A 87 5.24 8.29 4.72
N GLY A 88 4.21 7.71 5.33
CA GLY A 88 2.80 7.98 5.09
C GLY A 88 2.20 7.12 3.97
N ALA A 89 0.86 7.01 3.98
CA ALA A 89 0.09 6.28 2.96
C ALA A 89 0.59 4.84 2.67
N GLY A 90 1.19 4.16 3.65
CA GLY A 90 1.65 2.78 3.51
C GLY A 90 2.59 2.58 2.31
N PHE A 91 3.67 3.36 2.20
CA PHE A 91 4.69 3.32 1.14
C PHE A 91 4.25 3.82 -0.26
N ARG A 92 3.02 4.35 -0.47
CA ARG A 92 2.58 4.76 -1.81
C ARG A 92 3.45 5.89 -2.37
N PHE A 93 3.78 6.88 -1.56
CA PHE A 93 4.66 7.98 -1.99
C PHE A 93 6.08 7.51 -2.34
N LEU A 94 6.63 6.57 -1.56
CA LEU A 94 7.94 5.99 -1.86
C LEU A 94 7.91 5.22 -3.20
N TYR A 95 6.83 4.48 -3.45
CA TYR A 95 6.67 3.75 -4.70
C TYR A 95 6.41 4.69 -5.88
N ALA A 96 5.70 5.81 -5.68
CA ALA A 96 5.54 6.86 -6.69
C ALA A 96 6.89 7.47 -7.09
N ALA A 97 7.73 7.82 -6.12
CA ALA A 97 9.09 8.30 -6.38
C ALA A 97 9.94 7.26 -7.14
N PHE A 98 9.86 5.99 -6.75
CA PHE A 98 10.52 4.91 -7.50
C PHE A 98 10.05 4.85 -8.96
N LEU A 99 8.77 5.08 -9.27
CA LEU A 99 8.27 5.07 -10.66
C LEU A 99 8.83 6.24 -11.47
N GLN A 100 9.07 7.42 -10.88
CA GLN A 100 9.76 8.53 -11.54
C GLN A 100 11.20 8.17 -11.92
N GLU A 101 11.95 7.62 -10.97
CA GLU A 101 13.32 7.16 -11.26
C GLU A 101 13.32 6.03 -12.30
N ALA A 102 12.37 5.12 -12.21
CA ALA A 102 12.19 4.05 -13.18
C ALA A 102 11.92 4.58 -14.58
N ALA A 103 11.15 5.66 -14.73
CA ALA A 103 10.92 6.32 -16.02
C ALA A 103 12.24 6.78 -16.65
N ALA A 104 13.06 7.48 -15.87
CA ALA A 104 14.36 7.98 -16.32
C ALA A 104 15.33 6.85 -16.71
N ILE A 105 15.42 5.79 -15.91
CA ILE A 105 16.37 4.69 -16.13
C ILE A 105 15.93 3.77 -17.28
N THR A 106 14.63 3.51 -17.41
CA THR A 106 14.09 2.56 -18.41
C THR A 106 13.72 3.20 -19.74
N GLY A 107 13.61 4.52 -19.79
CA GLY A 107 13.08 5.26 -20.93
C GLY A 107 11.57 5.14 -21.14
N ILE A 108 10.84 4.53 -20.19
CA ILE A 108 9.38 4.39 -20.24
C ILE A 108 8.75 5.64 -19.61
N THR A 109 8.64 6.71 -20.39
CA THR A 109 8.16 8.03 -19.92
C THR A 109 6.77 7.98 -19.30
N ALA A 110 5.89 7.08 -19.76
CA ALA A 110 4.56 6.88 -19.21
C ALA A 110 4.54 6.50 -17.71
N LEU A 111 5.67 6.05 -17.13
CA LEU A 111 5.77 5.79 -15.70
C LEU A 111 5.65 7.06 -14.85
N ASN A 112 5.90 8.25 -15.43
CA ASN A 112 5.67 9.52 -14.72
C ASN A 112 4.18 9.73 -14.43
N ASP A 113 3.30 9.45 -15.40
CA ASP A 113 1.85 9.54 -15.19
C ASP A 113 1.39 8.54 -14.11
N PHE A 114 2.00 7.37 -14.07
CA PHE A 114 1.73 6.40 -13.00
C PHE A 114 2.22 6.88 -11.63
N SER A 115 3.34 7.60 -11.57
CA SER A 115 3.80 8.22 -10.33
C SER A 115 2.79 9.24 -9.81
N GLU A 116 2.27 10.12 -10.67
CA GLU A 116 1.26 11.11 -10.31
C GLU A 116 -0.05 10.43 -9.84
N ARG A 117 -0.52 9.44 -10.58
CA ARG A 117 -1.70 8.64 -10.20
C ARG A 117 -1.53 7.98 -8.83
N LEU A 118 -0.36 7.42 -8.55
CA LEU A 118 -0.10 6.77 -7.26
C LEU A 118 0.03 7.78 -6.12
N THR A 119 0.56 8.97 -6.40
CA THR A 119 0.58 10.08 -5.44
C THR A 119 -0.84 10.49 -5.06
N ALA A 120 -1.75 10.65 -6.04
CA ALA A 120 -3.15 10.94 -5.79
C ALA A 120 -3.84 9.84 -4.95
N ILE A 121 -3.55 8.56 -5.21
CA ILE A 121 -4.02 7.44 -4.38
C ILE A 121 -3.43 7.53 -2.96
N GLY A 122 -2.16 7.92 -2.82
CA GLY A 122 -1.52 8.16 -1.54
C GLY A 122 -2.21 9.26 -0.73
N ASP A 123 -2.63 10.34 -1.38
CA ASP A 123 -3.39 11.42 -0.73
C ASP A 123 -4.76 10.93 -0.22
N GLU A 124 -5.43 10.04 -0.96
CA GLU A 124 -6.67 9.41 -0.49
C GLU A 124 -6.44 8.52 0.73
N TRP A 125 -5.34 7.78 0.77
CA TRP A 125 -4.95 7.03 1.95
C TRP A 125 -4.76 7.93 3.17
N ARG A 126 -4.16 9.12 3.00
CA ARG A 126 -4.02 10.10 4.08
C ARG A 126 -5.36 10.66 4.53
N MET A 127 -6.28 10.93 3.59
CA MET A 127 -7.65 11.33 3.93
C MET A 127 -8.37 10.24 4.72
N PHE A 128 -8.28 9.00 4.27
CA PHE A 128 -8.81 7.83 4.99
C PHE A 128 -8.24 7.74 6.42
N ALA A 129 -6.93 7.90 6.57
CA ALA A 129 -6.28 7.87 7.89
C ALA A 129 -6.78 9.00 8.80
N ALA A 130 -6.95 10.21 8.27
CA ALA A 130 -7.48 11.34 9.01
C ALA A 130 -8.94 11.12 9.47
N GLU A 131 -9.79 10.59 8.60
CA GLU A 131 -11.18 10.24 8.92
C GLU A 131 -11.24 9.14 9.97
N ALA A 132 -10.47 8.06 9.77
CA ALA A 132 -10.37 6.96 10.73
C ALA A 132 -9.89 7.44 12.12
N ALA A 133 -8.91 8.34 12.16
CA ALA A 133 -8.44 8.94 13.42
C ALA A 133 -9.52 9.79 14.11
N ARG A 134 -10.37 10.50 13.37
CA ARG A 134 -11.52 11.23 13.93
C ARG A 134 -12.54 10.29 14.56
N VAL A 135 -12.87 9.19 13.87
CA VAL A 135 -13.77 8.14 14.40
C VAL A 135 -13.19 7.55 15.69
N CYS A 136 -11.89 7.20 15.72
CA CYS A 136 -11.23 6.69 16.92
C CYS A 136 -11.32 7.65 18.10
N LYS A 137 -11.14 8.95 17.86
CA LYS A 137 -11.16 10.00 18.90
C LYS A 137 -12.58 10.49 19.21
N ARG A 138 -13.62 9.91 18.62
CA ARG A 138 -15.02 10.36 18.73
C ARG A 138 -15.21 11.85 18.41
N ARG A 139 -14.39 12.36 17.48
CA ARG A 139 -14.42 13.75 17.00
C ARG A 139 -14.96 13.85 15.57
N SER A 140 -15.59 12.80 15.08
CA SER A 140 -16.20 12.83 13.75
C SER A 140 -17.43 13.74 13.75
N ALA A 141 -17.59 14.54 12.70
CA ALA A 141 -18.87 15.13 12.38
C ALA A 141 -19.91 13.98 12.22
N ALA A 142 -21.18 14.27 12.45
CA ALA A 142 -22.25 13.26 12.56
C ALA A 142 -22.36 12.24 11.41
N ASN A 143 -21.64 12.45 10.30
CA ASN A 143 -21.73 11.65 9.06
C ASN A 143 -20.54 10.71 8.81
N VAL A 144 -19.53 10.65 9.66
CA VAL A 144 -18.37 9.75 9.48
C VAL A 144 -18.37 8.70 10.59
N ASP A 145 -18.72 7.50 10.22
CA ASP A 145 -18.79 6.34 11.10
C ASP A 145 -17.95 5.16 10.57
N TYR A 146 -18.02 4.01 11.23
CA TYR A 146 -17.33 2.80 10.80
C TYR A 146 -17.79 2.28 9.44
N GLN A 147 -19.04 2.56 9.02
CA GLN A 147 -19.56 2.18 7.71
C GLN A 147 -18.89 3.03 6.62
N THR A 148 -18.85 4.34 6.81
CA THR A 148 -18.18 5.28 5.89
C THR A 148 -16.71 4.93 5.72
N ILE A 149 -15.98 4.62 6.82
CA ILE A 149 -14.58 4.19 6.77
C ILE A 149 -14.42 2.89 5.99
N GLY A 150 -15.31 1.92 6.19
CA GLY A 150 -15.29 0.66 5.46
C GLY A 150 -15.51 0.84 3.95
N ASP A 151 -16.43 1.73 3.57
CA ASP A 151 -16.75 2.02 2.16
C ASP A 151 -15.62 2.81 1.49
N HIS A 152 -15.04 3.79 2.18
CA HIS A 152 -13.87 4.52 1.69
C HIS A 152 -12.69 3.57 1.41
N LEU A 153 -12.40 2.62 2.31
CA LEU A 153 -11.35 1.63 2.09
C LEU A 153 -11.59 0.77 0.84
N LYS A 154 -12.83 0.39 0.58
CA LYS A 154 -13.19 -0.36 -0.65
C LYS A 154 -12.95 0.47 -1.91
N THR A 155 -13.33 1.74 -1.88
CA THR A 155 -13.13 2.68 -2.99
C THR A 155 -11.64 2.84 -3.33
N ILE A 156 -10.80 3.04 -2.31
CA ILE A 156 -9.33 3.11 -2.51
C ILE A 156 -8.82 1.78 -3.09
N GLY A 157 -9.31 0.65 -2.58
CA GLY A 157 -8.95 -0.68 -3.09
C GLY A 157 -9.27 -0.87 -4.57
N ASP A 158 -10.42 -0.41 -5.02
CA ASP A 158 -10.82 -0.49 -6.44
C ASP A 158 -9.93 0.42 -7.32
N ARG A 159 -9.54 1.61 -6.85
CA ARG A 159 -8.59 2.49 -7.54
C ARG A 159 -7.19 1.89 -7.64
N GLU A 160 -6.69 1.28 -6.56
CA GLU A 160 -5.40 0.59 -6.60
C GLU A 160 -5.44 -0.63 -7.53
N LYS A 161 -6.54 -1.36 -7.56
CA LYS A 161 -6.73 -2.47 -8.51
C LYS A 161 -6.58 -1.99 -9.95
N GLN A 162 -7.26 -0.91 -10.29
CA GLN A 162 -7.16 -0.31 -11.64
C GLN A 162 -5.73 0.14 -11.92
N PHE A 163 -5.09 0.83 -10.98
CA PHE A 163 -3.70 1.29 -11.09
C PHE A 163 -2.72 0.14 -11.39
N PHE A 164 -2.73 -0.92 -10.57
CA PHE A 164 -1.81 -2.04 -10.77
C PHE A 164 -2.13 -2.84 -12.04
N THR A 165 -3.39 -2.93 -12.43
CA THR A 165 -3.80 -3.57 -13.70
C THR A 165 -3.24 -2.81 -14.90
N ASP A 166 -3.34 -1.49 -14.90
CA ASP A 166 -2.85 -0.66 -15.99
C ASP A 166 -1.31 -0.65 -16.04
N LEU A 167 -0.66 -0.57 -14.87
CA LEU A 167 0.80 -0.62 -14.75
C LEU A 167 1.37 -1.94 -15.27
N GLU A 168 0.73 -3.05 -14.92
CA GLU A 168 1.13 -4.37 -15.43
C GLU A 168 1.04 -4.43 -16.95
N LYS A 169 -0.06 -3.93 -17.54
CA LYS A 169 -0.25 -3.86 -19.00
C LYS A 169 0.82 -3.00 -19.67
N LEU A 170 1.13 -1.83 -19.10
CA LEU A 170 2.17 -0.94 -19.63
C LEU A 170 3.52 -1.67 -19.71
N ILE A 171 3.96 -2.28 -18.61
CA ILE A 171 5.28 -2.92 -18.55
C ILE A 171 5.36 -4.16 -19.45
N LYS A 172 4.26 -4.92 -19.60
CA LYS A 172 4.20 -6.05 -20.54
C LYS A 172 4.30 -5.64 -22.01
N LYS A 173 3.78 -4.45 -22.37
CA LYS A 173 3.85 -3.89 -23.74
C LYS A 173 5.21 -3.24 -24.05
N SER A 174 5.95 -2.80 -23.05
CA SER A 174 7.24 -2.09 -23.18
C SER A 174 8.45 -3.02 -23.31
N ARG A 175 8.23 -4.25 -23.71
CA ARG A 175 9.31 -5.24 -23.94
C ARG A 175 10.03 -5.02 -25.24
#